data_bd65a9ad42d3c54f9bb03825f5cc3363
#
_entry.id   bd65a9ad42d3c54f9bb03825f5cc3363
#
_cell.length_a   1.000
_cell.length_b   1.000
_cell.length_c   1.000
_cell.angle_alpha   90.00
_cell.angle_beta   90.00
_cell.angle_gamma   90.00
#
_symmetry.space_group_name_H-M   'P 1'
#
loop_
_entity.id
_entity.type
_entity.pdbx_description
1 polymer ?
#
loop_
_entity_poly.entity_id
_entity_poly.type
_entity_poly.pdbx_seq_one_letter_code
_entity_poly.pdbx_strand_id
1 'polypeptide(L)'
;KKIEKKAKIGDIINIETKPKDFGRIAAGAARQHVIQKVREAERNMIFNEYNDRKGEIVTCIVQKADKGTVILDLGKLEGIMPLKEQIPTEHYKVNDKIKAYVLSVEKGIKGVPQVLVTRSHPDVIKKLFELEIPEIYEGLIEVKAVSRDPGYRSKVAVYSKNPDIDPVGSCVGPKGIRIQNIINEMNGEKIDVIEWNEDPATFICAALLPAHVMAIDTKEEERFAQVIVPDEELSLAIGKGGQNARLAVKLTNWKIDIKSETQFRELMAYEENKKNEKNKIEGNDE
;
A
#
# COMPACT_ATOMS: atom_id res chain seq x y z
N LYS A 1 49.68 9.34 49.05
CA LYS A 1 51.10 9.27 49.55
C LYS A 1 51.68 7.86 49.64
N LYS A 2 50.91 6.77 49.52
CA LYS A 2 51.42 5.39 49.43
C LYS A 2 51.98 5.02 48.04
N ILE A 3 51.57 5.75 47.00
CA ILE A 3 51.95 5.49 45.60
C ILE A 3 53.00 6.49 45.12
N GLU A 4 52.84 7.77 45.47
CA GLU A 4 53.84 8.81 45.20
C GLU A 4 54.00 9.75 46.40
N LYS A 5 55.25 9.79 46.94
CA LYS A 5 55.52 10.51 48.20
C LYS A 5 55.38 12.04 48.10
N LYS A 6 55.44 12.58 46.92
CA LYS A 6 55.39 14.03 46.67
C LYS A 6 54.00 14.55 46.18
N ALA A 7 52.99 13.66 46.01
CA ALA A 7 51.68 14.05 45.53
C ALA A 7 50.92 14.91 46.56
N LYS A 8 50.31 15.98 46.07
CA LYS A 8 49.37 16.87 46.76
C LYS A 8 47.95 16.49 46.47
N ILE A 9 47.00 16.95 47.29
CA ILE A 9 45.56 16.77 47.02
C ILE A 9 45.19 17.57 45.76
N GLY A 10 44.67 16.88 44.72
CA GLY A 10 44.32 17.42 43.42
C GLY A 10 45.28 17.04 42.28
N ASP A 11 46.43 16.42 42.56
CA ASP A 11 47.38 15.98 41.54
C ASP A 11 46.84 14.73 40.81
N ILE A 12 46.95 14.71 39.47
CA ILE A 12 46.63 13.54 38.64
C ILE A 12 47.87 12.65 38.60
N ILE A 13 47.78 11.46 39.16
CA ILE A 13 48.84 10.46 39.16
C ILE A 13 48.54 9.38 38.14
N ASN A 14 49.38 9.25 37.11
CA ASN A 14 49.29 8.14 36.16
C ASN A 14 49.94 6.89 36.80
N ILE A 15 49.13 5.91 37.11
CA ILE A 15 49.58 4.63 37.65
C ILE A 15 49.65 3.62 36.52
N GLU A 16 50.85 3.27 36.11
CA GLU A 16 51.03 2.14 35.18
C GLU A 16 50.78 0.83 35.95
N THR A 17 49.58 0.27 35.79
CA THR A 17 49.27 -1.05 36.32
C THR A 17 49.61 -2.08 35.24
N LYS A 18 50.69 -2.85 35.48
CA LYS A 18 50.93 -4.07 34.71
C LYS A 18 49.80 -5.03 35.02
N PRO A 19 49.05 -5.52 34.03
CA PRO A 19 47.97 -6.47 34.29
C PRO A 19 48.57 -7.76 34.85
N LYS A 20 48.40 -7.97 36.15
CA LYS A 20 48.67 -9.24 36.78
C LYS A 20 47.56 -10.19 36.42
N ASP A 21 47.90 -11.23 35.67
CA ASP A 21 47.06 -12.35 35.27
C ASP A 21 45.73 -11.96 34.57
N PHE A 22 45.77 -11.90 33.26
CA PHE A 22 44.59 -12.16 32.45
C PHE A 22 44.22 -13.63 32.62
N GLY A 23 43.63 -13.96 33.78
CA GLY A 23 43.15 -15.30 34.05
C GLY A 23 42.17 -15.75 32.95
N ARG A 24 42.03 -17.03 32.73
CA ARG A 24 41.10 -17.65 31.74
C ARG A 24 39.73 -16.98 31.73
N ILE A 25 39.23 -16.50 32.87
CA ILE A 25 37.93 -15.85 33.02
C ILE A 25 37.92 -14.49 32.32
N ALA A 26 38.94 -13.64 32.50
CA ALA A 26 39.02 -12.34 31.83
C ALA A 26 39.18 -12.48 30.30
N ALA A 27 40.00 -13.44 29.84
CA ALA A 27 40.14 -13.75 28.43
C ALA A 27 38.85 -14.29 27.84
N GLY A 28 38.10 -15.13 28.57
CA GLY A 28 36.78 -15.62 28.16
C GLY A 28 35.75 -14.49 28.07
N ALA A 29 35.72 -13.59 29.06
CA ALA A 29 34.83 -12.43 29.06
C ALA A 29 35.14 -11.46 27.91
N ALA A 30 36.42 -11.17 27.64
CA ALA A 30 36.84 -10.34 26.53
C ALA A 30 36.45 -10.96 25.17
N ARG A 31 36.67 -12.26 25.00
CA ARG A 31 36.23 -12.97 23.79
C ARG A 31 34.73 -12.88 23.59
N GLN A 32 33.93 -13.10 24.64
CA GLN A 32 32.45 -12.99 24.54
C GLN A 32 32.03 -11.57 24.21
N HIS A 33 32.67 -10.55 24.78
CA HIS A 33 32.37 -9.16 24.44
C HIS A 33 32.67 -8.82 22.99
N VAL A 34 33.83 -9.28 22.47
CA VAL A 34 34.18 -9.09 21.06
C VAL A 34 33.17 -9.78 20.16
N ILE A 35 32.81 -11.05 20.42
CA ILE A 35 31.80 -11.78 19.64
C ILE A 35 30.45 -11.04 19.70
N GLN A 36 30.05 -10.52 20.84
CA GLN A 36 28.82 -9.76 21.00
C GLN A 36 28.84 -8.48 20.13
N LYS A 37 29.97 -7.74 20.16
CA LYS A 37 30.15 -6.51 19.37
C LYS A 37 30.14 -6.79 17.87
N VAL A 38 30.76 -7.86 17.40
CA VAL A 38 30.74 -8.29 16.02
C VAL A 38 29.29 -8.60 15.59
N ARG A 39 28.56 -9.39 16.39
CA ARG A 39 27.14 -9.71 16.09
C ARG A 39 26.25 -8.46 16.09
N GLU A 40 26.51 -7.50 16.99
CA GLU A 40 25.77 -6.23 17.01
C GLU A 40 26.04 -5.41 15.74
N ALA A 41 27.30 -5.34 15.30
CA ALA A 41 27.69 -4.66 14.07
C ALA A 41 27.07 -5.34 12.83
N GLU A 42 27.11 -6.67 12.74
CA GLU A 42 26.46 -7.44 11.67
C GLU A 42 24.95 -7.17 11.62
N ARG A 43 24.26 -7.18 12.76
CA ARG A 43 22.84 -6.88 12.86
C ARG A 43 22.52 -5.46 12.40
N ASN A 44 23.33 -4.48 12.80
CA ASN A 44 23.11 -3.10 12.38
C ASN A 44 23.34 -2.93 10.86
N MET A 45 24.32 -3.62 10.28
CA MET A 45 24.57 -3.60 8.85
C MET A 45 23.40 -4.19 8.07
N ILE A 46 22.90 -5.35 8.50
CA ILE A 46 21.73 -5.98 7.88
C ILE A 46 20.47 -5.11 8.06
N PHE A 47 20.29 -4.50 9.24
CA PHE A 47 19.18 -3.58 9.48
C PHE A 47 19.19 -2.41 8.48
N ASN A 48 20.34 -1.78 8.29
CA ASN A 48 20.48 -0.67 7.34
C ASN A 48 20.23 -1.13 5.90
N GLU A 49 20.78 -2.27 5.48
CA GLU A 49 20.56 -2.85 4.14
C GLU A 49 19.07 -3.03 3.81
N TYR A 50 18.29 -3.56 4.76
CA TYR A 50 16.85 -3.76 4.55
C TYR A 50 16.03 -2.48 4.76
N ASN A 51 16.51 -1.56 5.60
CA ASN A 51 15.86 -0.26 5.77
C ASN A 51 15.95 0.59 4.50
N ASP A 52 17.05 0.49 3.76
CA ASP A 52 17.21 1.13 2.44
C ASP A 52 16.28 0.52 1.38
N ARG A 53 15.87 -0.74 1.59
CA ARG A 53 14.90 -1.43 0.72
C ARG A 53 13.44 -1.26 1.13
N LYS A 54 13.17 -0.40 2.09
CA LYS A 54 11.80 -0.04 2.45
C LYS A 54 11.08 0.56 1.23
N GLY A 55 9.87 0.07 0.98
CA GLY A 55 9.13 0.50 -0.21
C GLY A 55 9.41 -0.31 -1.47
N GLU A 56 10.23 -1.36 -1.38
CA GLU A 56 10.52 -2.26 -2.51
C GLU A 56 9.76 -3.58 -2.39
N ILE A 57 9.64 -4.26 -3.53
CA ILE A 57 9.18 -5.66 -3.56
C ILE A 57 10.39 -6.58 -3.42
N VAL A 58 10.28 -7.52 -2.50
CA VAL A 58 11.26 -8.58 -2.28
C VAL A 58 10.65 -9.93 -2.56
N THR A 59 11.43 -10.81 -3.16
CA THR A 59 11.05 -12.22 -3.30
C THR A 59 11.43 -12.96 -2.04
N CYS A 60 10.49 -13.68 -1.46
CA CYS A 60 10.67 -14.41 -0.22
C CYS A 60 10.08 -15.82 -0.30
N ILE A 61 10.51 -16.68 0.61
CA ILE A 61 10.04 -18.06 0.72
C ILE A 61 9.29 -18.23 2.03
N VAL A 62 8.11 -18.83 1.98
CA VAL A 62 7.31 -19.11 3.19
C VAL A 62 8.03 -20.17 4.01
N GLN A 63 8.50 -19.83 5.21
CA GLN A 63 9.09 -20.78 6.15
C GLN A 63 8.04 -21.42 7.05
N LYS A 64 7.07 -20.62 7.49
CA LYS A 64 6.04 -21.05 8.42
C LYS A 64 4.76 -20.24 8.23
N ALA A 65 3.63 -20.91 8.24
CA ALA A 65 2.32 -20.29 8.22
C ALA A 65 1.54 -20.80 9.43
N ASP A 66 1.51 -20.01 10.49
CA ASP A 66 0.71 -20.27 11.69
C ASP A 66 -0.55 -19.41 11.68
N LYS A 67 -1.51 -19.76 12.57
CA LYS A 67 -2.76 -19.01 12.74
C LYS A 67 -2.48 -17.53 13.05
N GLY A 68 -2.56 -16.69 12.02
CA GLY A 68 -2.46 -15.24 12.14
C GLY A 68 -1.14 -14.61 11.73
N THR A 69 -0.07 -15.38 11.50
CA THR A 69 1.22 -14.82 11.07
C THR A 69 1.94 -15.76 10.13
N VAL A 70 2.46 -15.21 9.03
CA VAL A 70 3.34 -15.94 8.11
C VAL A 70 4.76 -15.43 8.30
N ILE A 71 5.69 -16.37 8.50
CA ILE A 71 7.13 -16.12 8.60
C ILE A 71 7.74 -16.44 7.24
N LEU A 72 8.52 -15.49 6.75
CA LEU A 72 9.11 -15.49 5.42
C LEU A 72 10.63 -15.44 5.50
N ASP A 73 11.30 -16.20 4.67
CA ASP A 73 12.75 -16.12 4.49
C ASP A 73 13.06 -15.07 3.40
N LEU A 74 13.82 -14.06 3.79
CA LEU A 74 14.32 -13.01 2.91
C LEU A 74 15.79 -13.22 2.54
N GLY A 75 16.38 -14.36 2.91
CA GLY A 75 17.78 -14.73 2.71
C GLY A 75 18.65 -14.40 3.92
N LYS A 76 18.77 -13.16 4.34
CA LYS A 76 19.58 -12.75 5.51
C LYS A 76 18.77 -12.52 6.77
N LEU A 77 17.49 -12.22 6.63
CA LEU A 77 16.56 -11.93 7.72
C LEU A 77 15.24 -12.68 7.54
N GLU A 78 14.53 -12.78 8.63
CA GLU A 78 13.14 -13.22 8.64
C GLU A 78 12.19 -12.03 8.41
N GLY A 79 11.24 -12.23 7.49
CA GLY A 79 10.11 -11.34 7.29
C GLY A 79 8.91 -11.83 8.07
N ILE A 80 8.14 -10.90 8.60
CA ILE A 80 6.89 -11.19 9.30
C ILE A 80 5.74 -10.55 8.53
N MET A 81 4.72 -11.36 8.23
CA MET A 81 3.50 -10.92 7.60
C MET A 81 2.30 -11.27 8.50
N PRO A 82 1.85 -10.33 9.36
CA PRO A 82 0.67 -10.52 10.20
C PRO A 82 -0.60 -10.68 9.38
N LEU A 83 -1.66 -11.21 9.99
CA LEU A 83 -2.93 -11.48 9.31
C LEU A 83 -3.50 -10.28 8.54
N LYS A 84 -3.40 -9.07 9.11
CA LYS A 84 -3.86 -7.82 8.47
C LYS A 84 -3.09 -7.44 7.19
N GLU A 85 -1.86 -7.96 7.05
CA GLU A 85 -0.99 -7.70 5.90
C GLU A 85 -1.04 -8.84 4.86
N GLN A 86 -1.80 -9.90 5.15
CA GLN A 86 -2.05 -11.02 4.25
C GLN A 86 -3.24 -10.72 3.34
N ILE A 87 -3.28 -11.39 2.20
CA ILE A 87 -4.46 -11.36 1.33
C ILE A 87 -5.44 -12.43 1.82
N PRO A 88 -6.70 -12.08 2.13
CA PRO A 88 -7.66 -13.02 2.72
C PRO A 88 -7.95 -14.26 1.86
N THR A 89 -7.78 -14.15 0.56
CA THR A 89 -8.04 -15.23 -0.41
C THR A 89 -6.82 -16.10 -0.70
N GLU A 90 -5.64 -15.73 -0.18
CA GLU A 90 -4.40 -16.50 -0.39
C GLU A 90 -4.19 -17.55 0.71
N HIS A 91 -3.65 -18.69 0.30
CA HIS A 91 -3.22 -19.75 1.19
C HIS A 91 -1.71 -19.93 1.07
N TYR A 92 -1.00 -19.57 2.13
CA TYR A 92 0.45 -19.64 2.18
C TYR A 92 0.91 -21.02 2.64
N LYS A 93 1.64 -21.73 1.79
CA LYS A 93 2.21 -23.05 2.09
C LYS A 93 3.71 -22.92 2.30
N VAL A 94 4.27 -23.77 3.16
CA VAL A 94 5.72 -23.83 3.37
C VAL A 94 6.42 -24.13 2.05
N ASN A 95 7.51 -23.43 1.77
CA ASN A 95 8.30 -23.39 0.55
C ASN A 95 7.66 -22.67 -0.65
N ASP A 96 6.48 -22.04 -0.50
CA ASP A 96 5.95 -21.17 -1.55
C ASP A 96 6.86 -19.96 -1.73
N LYS A 97 7.14 -19.63 -2.99
CA LYS A 97 7.89 -18.42 -3.37
C LYS A 97 6.91 -17.32 -3.71
N ILE A 98 6.94 -16.25 -2.95
CA ILE A 98 6.02 -15.12 -3.09
C ILE A 98 6.78 -13.80 -3.15
N LYS A 99 6.19 -12.79 -3.79
CA LYS A 99 6.65 -11.41 -3.74
C LYS A 99 5.89 -10.66 -2.66
N ALA A 100 6.60 -9.92 -1.82
CA ALA A 100 6.01 -9.10 -0.77
C ALA A 100 6.66 -7.71 -0.74
N TYR A 101 5.91 -6.73 -0.30
CA TYR A 101 6.36 -5.35 -0.17
C TYR A 101 6.92 -5.10 1.24
N VAL A 102 8.07 -4.46 1.34
CA VAL A 102 8.70 -4.11 2.61
C VAL A 102 8.05 -2.87 3.20
N LEU A 103 7.27 -3.05 4.27
CA LEU A 103 6.61 -1.94 4.98
C LEU A 103 7.56 -1.21 5.92
N SER A 104 8.24 -1.96 6.78
CA SER A 104 9.16 -1.41 7.77
C SER A 104 10.19 -2.45 8.20
N VAL A 105 11.27 -1.96 8.77
CA VAL A 105 12.27 -2.78 9.44
C VAL A 105 12.31 -2.38 10.91
N GLU A 106 12.07 -3.33 11.79
CA GLU A 106 11.98 -3.09 13.23
C GLU A 106 13.05 -3.89 13.97
N LYS A 107 13.44 -3.40 15.14
CA LYS A 107 14.28 -4.17 16.05
C LYS A 107 13.38 -5.11 16.85
N GLY A 108 13.39 -6.38 16.48
CA GLY A 108 12.64 -7.42 17.16
C GLY A 108 13.21 -7.81 18.51
N ILE A 109 12.70 -8.92 19.05
CA ILE A 109 13.12 -9.47 20.35
C ILE A 109 14.65 -9.72 20.35
N LYS A 110 15.32 -9.30 21.42
CA LYS A 110 16.80 -9.38 21.58
C LYS A 110 17.62 -8.59 20.54
N GLY A 111 17.01 -7.55 19.92
CA GLY A 111 17.69 -6.68 18.96
C GLY A 111 18.01 -7.34 17.63
N VAL A 112 17.37 -8.45 17.30
CA VAL A 112 17.43 -9.05 15.96
C VAL A 112 16.52 -8.24 15.04
N PRO A 113 17.00 -7.73 13.90
CA PRO A 113 16.15 -7.03 12.94
C PRO A 113 15.05 -7.96 12.41
N GLN A 114 13.83 -7.44 12.30
CA GLN A 114 12.70 -8.10 11.68
C GLN A 114 12.11 -7.20 10.62
N VAL A 115 11.77 -7.75 9.46
CA VAL A 115 11.18 -7.02 8.34
C VAL A 115 9.67 -7.26 8.35
N LEU A 116 8.90 -6.19 8.53
CA LEU A 116 7.46 -6.25 8.34
C LEU A 116 7.16 -6.15 6.84
N VAL A 117 6.50 -7.15 6.30
CA VAL A 117 6.14 -7.21 4.89
C VAL A 117 4.62 -7.33 4.72
N THR A 118 4.14 -6.88 3.57
CA THR A 118 2.72 -6.90 3.23
C THR A 118 2.49 -7.39 1.80
N ARG A 119 1.33 -8.03 1.60
CA ARG A 119 0.75 -8.28 0.29
C ARG A 119 -0.60 -7.57 0.11
N SER A 120 -1.18 -7.05 1.20
CA SER A 120 -2.49 -6.37 1.18
C SER A 120 -2.40 -4.87 0.87
N HIS A 121 -1.26 -4.22 1.08
CA HIS A 121 -1.10 -2.78 0.89
C HIS A 121 -1.26 -2.36 -0.59
N PRO A 122 -1.90 -1.19 -0.89
CA PRO A 122 -2.04 -0.70 -2.27
C PRO A 122 -0.72 -0.53 -3.02
N ASP A 123 0.35 -0.13 -2.33
CA ASP A 123 1.67 0.07 -2.93
C ASP A 123 2.29 -1.22 -3.50
N VAL A 124 1.82 -2.40 -3.07
CA VAL A 124 2.20 -3.68 -3.72
C VAL A 124 1.86 -3.62 -5.21
N ILE A 125 0.63 -3.22 -5.55
CA ILE A 125 0.18 -3.09 -6.94
C ILE A 125 0.99 -2.02 -7.66
N LYS A 126 1.17 -0.85 -7.05
CA LYS A 126 1.98 0.23 -7.63
C LYS A 126 3.39 -0.23 -7.99
N LYS A 127 4.06 -0.94 -7.08
CA LYS A 127 5.42 -1.46 -7.32
C LYS A 127 5.46 -2.61 -8.33
N LEU A 128 4.43 -3.44 -8.39
CA LEU A 128 4.33 -4.46 -9.44
C LEU A 128 4.17 -3.81 -10.83
N PHE A 129 3.41 -2.72 -10.94
CA PHE A 129 3.31 -1.95 -12.17
C PHE A 129 4.66 -1.36 -12.57
N GLU A 130 5.43 -0.78 -11.63
CA GLU A 130 6.79 -0.27 -11.90
C GLU A 130 7.75 -1.37 -12.40
N LEU A 131 7.62 -2.60 -11.90
CA LEU A 131 8.47 -3.72 -12.27
C LEU A 131 8.11 -4.33 -13.63
N GLU A 132 6.82 -4.35 -13.98
CA GLU A 132 6.32 -5.03 -15.18
C GLU A 132 6.23 -4.09 -16.40
N ILE A 133 6.07 -2.78 -16.17
CA ILE A 133 5.75 -1.79 -17.20
C ILE A 133 6.94 -0.82 -17.34
N PRO A 134 7.74 -0.96 -18.43
CA PRO A 134 8.92 -0.12 -18.65
C PRO A 134 8.59 1.37 -18.68
N GLU A 135 7.46 1.77 -19.26
CA GLU A 135 7.04 3.17 -19.40
C GLU A 135 6.76 3.82 -18.04
N ILE A 136 6.38 3.03 -17.02
CA ILE A 136 6.24 3.51 -15.64
C ILE A 136 7.63 3.62 -14.99
N TYR A 137 8.49 2.62 -15.17
CA TYR A 137 9.85 2.64 -14.65
C TYR A 137 10.66 3.82 -15.18
N GLU A 138 10.50 4.16 -16.46
CA GLU A 138 11.12 5.29 -17.12
C GLU A 138 10.50 6.65 -16.78
N GLY A 139 9.36 6.65 -16.05
CA GLY A 139 8.65 7.85 -15.65
C GLY A 139 7.83 8.52 -16.75
N LEU A 140 7.58 7.84 -17.86
CA LEU A 140 6.72 8.30 -18.97
C LEU A 140 5.24 8.21 -18.59
N ILE A 141 4.90 7.19 -17.81
CA ILE A 141 3.57 6.97 -17.24
C ILE A 141 3.68 7.02 -15.72
N GLU A 142 2.73 7.70 -15.09
CA GLU A 142 2.66 7.84 -13.64
C GLU A 142 1.43 7.10 -13.09
N VAL A 143 1.60 6.30 -12.04
CA VAL A 143 0.48 5.76 -11.27
C VAL A 143 0.06 6.82 -10.26
N LYS A 144 -1.08 7.47 -10.53
CA LYS A 144 -1.63 8.57 -9.73
C LYS A 144 -2.30 8.08 -8.44
N ALA A 145 -3.09 7.02 -8.54
CA ALA A 145 -3.83 6.48 -7.41
C ALA A 145 -4.07 4.99 -7.56
N VAL A 146 -4.18 4.29 -6.44
CA VAL A 146 -4.56 2.88 -6.36
C VAL A 146 -5.63 2.71 -5.29
N SER A 147 -6.76 2.13 -5.67
CA SER A 147 -7.81 1.70 -4.75
C SER A 147 -7.92 0.20 -4.81
N ARG A 148 -7.84 -0.46 -3.64
CA ARG A 148 -7.69 -1.90 -3.57
C ARG A 148 -8.65 -2.55 -2.57
N ASP A 149 -9.19 -3.69 -2.96
CA ASP A 149 -9.86 -4.68 -2.13
C ASP A 149 -9.03 -5.98 -2.26
N PRO A 150 -8.08 -6.22 -1.31
CA PRO A 150 -7.05 -7.23 -1.48
C PRO A 150 -7.59 -8.63 -1.74
N GLY A 151 -7.10 -9.27 -2.80
CA GLY A 151 -7.52 -10.62 -3.22
C GLY A 151 -8.79 -10.65 -4.08
N TYR A 152 -9.47 -9.51 -4.25
CA TYR A 152 -10.70 -9.45 -5.04
C TYR A 152 -10.57 -8.54 -6.26
N ARG A 153 -10.36 -7.25 -6.05
CA ARG A 153 -10.30 -6.28 -7.15
C ARG A 153 -9.50 -5.03 -6.77
N SER A 154 -8.76 -4.50 -7.73
CA SER A 154 -8.05 -3.23 -7.64
C SER A 154 -8.40 -2.32 -8.79
N LYS A 155 -8.41 -1.01 -8.55
CA LYS A 155 -8.49 0.02 -9.59
C LYS A 155 -7.21 0.86 -9.52
N VAL A 156 -6.55 1.05 -10.67
CA VAL A 156 -5.27 1.75 -10.80
C VAL A 156 -5.45 2.91 -11.76
N ALA A 157 -5.29 4.12 -11.28
CA ALA A 157 -5.35 5.32 -12.10
C ALA A 157 -3.96 5.66 -12.63
N VAL A 158 -3.81 5.72 -13.94
CA VAL A 158 -2.56 5.99 -14.65
C VAL A 158 -2.68 7.24 -15.51
N TYR A 159 -1.58 7.94 -15.68
CA TYR A 159 -1.51 9.20 -16.41
C TYR A 159 -0.22 9.30 -17.22
N SER A 160 -0.31 9.80 -18.44
CA SER A 160 0.86 10.18 -19.23
C SER A 160 0.86 11.69 -19.48
N LYS A 161 2.04 12.32 -19.34
CA LYS A 161 2.24 13.71 -19.75
C LYS A 161 2.37 13.86 -21.26
N ASN A 162 2.76 12.78 -21.93
CA ASN A 162 2.91 12.76 -23.37
C ASN A 162 1.59 12.30 -24.01
N PRO A 163 0.92 13.14 -24.81
CA PRO A 163 -0.35 12.78 -25.47
C PRO A 163 -0.21 11.65 -26.52
N ASP A 164 1.01 11.39 -26.99
CA ASP A 164 1.28 10.30 -27.93
C ASP A 164 1.34 8.91 -27.28
N ILE A 165 1.35 8.86 -25.93
CA ILE A 165 1.41 7.61 -25.16
C ILE A 165 0.05 7.34 -24.55
N ASP A 166 -0.60 6.26 -24.98
CA ASP A 166 -1.79 5.71 -24.31
C ASP A 166 -1.37 5.06 -22.98
N PRO A 167 -1.70 5.67 -21.82
CA PRO A 167 -1.28 5.15 -20.54
C PRO A 167 -1.97 3.83 -20.16
N VAL A 168 -3.23 3.65 -20.58
CA VAL A 168 -3.99 2.43 -20.30
C VAL A 168 -3.51 1.28 -21.18
N GLY A 169 -3.41 1.52 -22.47
CA GLY A 169 -2.94 0.52 -23.44
C GLY A 169 -1.53 0.03 -23.14
N SER A 170 -0.61 0.94 -22.75
CA SER A 170 0.76 0.60 -22.35
C SER A 170 0.79 -0.29 -21.11
N CYS A 171 -0.05 -0.01 -20.11
CA CYS A 171 -0.14 -0.81 -18.89
C CYS A 171 -0.78 -2.19 -19.13
N VAL A 172 -1.80 -2.26 -19.98
CA VAL A 172 -2.44 -3.53 -20.36
C VAL A 172 -1.47 -4.39 -21.18
N GLY A 173 -0.75 -3.75 -22.11
CA GLY A 173 0.21 -4.38 -22.99
C GLY A 173 -0.43 -5.21 -24.12
N PRO A 174 0.40 -5.71 -25.06
CA PRO A 174 -0.08 -6.49 -26.19
C PRO A 174 -0.89 -7.71 -25.73
N LYS A 175 -2.13 -7.84 -26.19
CA LYS A 175 -3.06 -8.91 -25.81
C LYS A 175 -3.27 -9.06 -24.29
N GLY A 176 -3.03 -8.00 -23.52
CA GLY A 176 -3.21 -8.01 -22.06
C GLY A 176 -2.12 -8.77 -21.28
N ILE A 177 -0.97 -9.08 -21.88
CA ILE A 177 0.05 -9.92 -21.26
C ILE A 177 0.61 -9.25 -19.99
N ARG A 178 0.92 -7.95 -20.03
CA ARG A 178 1.52 -7.24 -18.88
C ARG A 178 0.60 -7.25 -17.66
N ILE A 179 -0.65 -6.83 -17.86
CA ILE A 179 -1.62 -6.83 -16.76
C ILE A 179 -1.91 -8.25 -16.25
N GLN A 180 -1.93 -9.25 -17.15
CA GLN A 180 -2.15 -10.64 -16.76
C GLN A 180 -1.01 -11.19 -15.90
N ASN A 181 0.24 -10.79 -16.14
CA ASN A 181 1.38 -11.16 -15.29
C ASN A 181 1.19 -10.64 -13.86
N ILE A 182 0.74 -9.39 -13.71
CA ILE A 182 0.46 -8.80 -12.39
C ILE A 182 -0.73 -9.51 -11.72
N ILE A 183 -1.80 -9.79 -12.46
CA ILE A 183 -2.97 -10.53 -11.96
C ILE A 183 -2.55 -11.92 -11.47
N ASN A 184 -1.69 -12.61 -12.21
CA ASN A 184 -1.19 -13.94 -11.82
C ASN A 184 -0.32 -13.88 -10.57
N GLU A 185 0.55 -12.86 -10.44
CA GLU A 185 1.36 -12.64 -9.24
C GLU A 185 0.50 -12.40 -8.00
N MET A 186 -0.68 -11.79 -8.19
CA MET A 186 -1.65 -11.50 -7.14
C MET A 186 -2.77 -12.54 -7.03
N ASN A 187 -2.49 -13.79 -7.45
CA ASN A 187 -3.40 -14.94 -7.35
C ASN A 187 -4.80 -14.71 -7.93
N GLY A 188 -4.90 -13.97 -9.04
CA GLY A 188 -6.14 -13.74 -9.75
C GLY A 188 -6.94 -12.52 -9.25
N GLU A 189 -6.35 -11.64 -8.44
CA GLU A 189 -6.95 -10.36 -8.09
C GLU A 189 -7.21 -9.55 -9.37
N LYS A 190 -8.47 -9.18 -9.61
CA LYS A 190 -8.85 -8.41 -10.81
C LYS A 190 -8.29 -7.00 -10.74
N ILE A 191 -7.71 -6.52 -11.83
CA ILE A 191 -7.11 -5.19 -11.88
C ILE A 191 -7.72 -4.40 -13.04
N ASP A 192 -8.38 -3.29 -12.72
CA ASP A 192 -8.89 -2.33 -13.69
C ASP A 192 -7.90 -1.19 -13.82
N VAL A 193 -7.37 -0.97 -15.02
CA VAL A 193 -6.52 0.18 -15.34
C VAL A 193 -7.39 1.29 -15.89
N ILE A 194 -7.27 2.48 -15.31
CA ILE A 194 -8.15 3.62 -15.55
C ILE A 194 -7.27 4.82 -15.88
N GLU A 195 -7.66 5.56 -16.92
CA GLU A 195 -6.99 6.81 -17.21
C GLU A 195 -7.36 7.86 -16.16
N TRP A 196 -6.34 8.47 -15.55
CA TRP A 196 -6.52 9.59 -14.64
C TRP A 196 -6.76 10.87 -15.44
N ASN A 197 -7.69 11.67 -14.98
CA ASN A 197 -7.99 12.98 -15.56
C ASN A 197 -8.05 14.05 -14.47
N GLU A 198 -7.61 15.26 -14.80
CA GLU A 198 -7.68 16.41 -13.90
C GLU A 198 -9.13 16.84 -13.66
N ASP A 199 -9.98 16.73 -14.69
CA ASP A 199 -11.42 16.95 -14.57
C ASP A 199 -12.07 15.85 -13.74
N PRO A 200 -12.65 16.20 -12.56
CA PRO A 200 -13.25 15.22 -11.67
C PRO A 200 -14.39 14.43 -12.30
N ALA A 201 -15.21 15.07 -13.14
CA ALA A 201 -16.34 14.40 -13.80
C ALA A 201 -15.85 13.28 -14.71
N THR A 202 -14.89 13.58 -15.57
CA THR A 202 -14.26 12.61 -16.47
C THR A 202 -13.59 11.48 -15.69
N PHE A 203 -12.85 11.80 -14.62
CA PHE A 203 -12.16 10.79 -13.81
C PHE A 203 -13.15 9.88 -13.07
N ILE A 204 -14.25 10.41 -12.52
CA ILE A 204 -15.29 9.62 -11.86
C ILE A 204 -15.98 8.69 -12.85
N CYS A 205 -16.31 9.17 -14.06
CA CYS A 205 -16.88 8.34 -15.11
C CYS A 205 -15.96 7.17 -15.46
N ALA A 206 -14.67 7.43 -15.65
CA ALA A 206 -13.67 6.39 -15.90
C ALA A 206 -13.54 5.42 -14.72
N ALA A 207 -13.61 5.91 -13.48
CA ALA A 207 -13.50 5.10 -12.27
C ALA A 207 -14.69 4.15 -12.07
N LEU A 208 -15.86 4.43 -12.63
CA LEU A 208 -17.06 3.59 -12.56
C LEU A 208 -17.08 2.47 -13.62
N LEU A 209 -16.16 2.48 -14.59
CA LEU A 209 -16.06 1.38 -15.55
C LEU A 209 -16.09 0.01 -14.85
N PRO A 210 -16.75 -1.00 -15.44
CA PRO A 210 -17.27 -1.06 -16.81
C PRO A 210 -18.68 -0.47 -17.01
N ALA A 211 -19.30 0.16 -16.01
CA ALA A 211 -20.60 0.80 -16.20
C ALA A 211 -20.44 2.15 -16.94
N HIS A 212 -21.38 2.43 -17.82
CA HIS A 212 -21.43 3.68 -18.59
C HIS A 212 -22.23 4.74 -17.83
N VAL A 213 -21.67 5.92 -17.70
CA VAL A 213 -22.32 7.06 -17.07
C VAL A 213 -23.07 7.87 -18.15
N MET A 214 -24.38 8.08 -17.95
CA MET A 214 -25.20 8.92 -18.84
C MET A 214 -25.07 10.40 -18.53
N ALA A 215 -25.05 10.73 -17.24
CA ALA A 215 -24.91 12.10 -16.76
C ALA A 215 -24.21 12.13 -15.41
N ILE A 216 -23.49 13.21 -15.17
CA ILE A 216 -22.82 13.46 -13.89
C ILE A 216 -22.98 14.94 -13.53
N ASP A 217 -23.31 15.19 -12.28
CA ASP A 217 -23.30 16.52 -11.65
C ASP A 217 -22.31 16.53 -10.50
N THR A 218 -21.39 17.50 -10.48
CA THR A 218 -20.30 17.56 -9.51
C THR A 218 -20.38 18.84 -8.70
N LYS A 219 -20.26 18.71 -7.37
CA LYS A 219 -20.14 19.82 -6.42
C LYS A 219 -18.74 19.79 -5.82
N GLU A 220 -17.86 20.63 -6.33
CA GLU A 220 -16.43 20.63 -5.96
C GLU A 220 -16.21 20.96 -4.49
N GLU A 221 -16.94 21.92 -3.94
CA GLU A 221 -16.81 22.34 -2.53
C GLU A 221 -17.06 21.20 -1.55
N GLU A 222 -18.01 20.29 -1.86
CA GLU A 222 -18.39 19.14 -1.05
C GLU A 222 -17.65 17.86 -1.45
N ARG A 223 -16.92 17.88 -2.57
CA ARG A 223 -16.39 16.69 -3.26
C ARG A 223 -17.48 15.62 -3.43
N PHE A 224 -18.62 16.04 -3.92
CA PHE A 224 -19.77 15.19 -4.11
C PHE A 224 -20.13 15.14 -5.60
N ALA A 225 -20.39 13.94 -6.10
CA ALA A 225 -20.85 13.70 -7.46
C ALA A 225 -22.13 12.88 -7.45
N GLN A 226 -23.13 13.35 -8.17
CA GLN A 226 -24.32 12.59 -8.48
C GLN A 226 -24.17 12.01 -9.89
N VAL A 227 -24.28 10.70 -10.00
CA VAL A 227 -24.04 9.96 -11.23
C VAL A 227 -25.31 9.24 -11.64
N ILE A 228 -25.69 9.40 -12.90
CA ILE A 228 -26.86 8.73 -13.49
C ILE A 228 -26.37 7.70 -14.49
N VAL A 229 -26.84 6.47 -14.32
CA VAL A 229 -26.54 5.33 -15.18
C VAL A 229 -27.84 4.75 -15.77
N PRO A 230 -27.78 4.00 -16.88
CA PRO A 230 -28.92 3.23 -17.37
C PRO A 230 -29.45 2.28 -16.30
N ASP A 231 -30.76 2.04 -16.25
CA ASP A 231 -31.38 1.15 -15.26
C ASP A 231 -30.75 -0.24 -15.24
N GLU A 232 -30.43 -0.79 -16.40
CA GLU A 232 -29.79 -2.09 -16.59
C GLU A 232 -28.34 -2.13 -16.09
N GLU A 233 -27.66 -0.99 -16.00
CA GLU A 233 -26.26 -0.89 -15.56
C GLU A 233 -26.10 -0.47 -14.10
N LEU A 234 -27.18 -0.14 -13.40
CA LEU A 234 -27.11 0.26 -11.98
C LEU A 234 -26.41 -0.79 -11.12
N SER A 235 -26.76 -2.06 -11.30
CA SER A 235 -26.12 -3.16 -10.56
C SER A 235 -24.63 -3.30 -10.91
N LEU A 236 -24.24 -3.00 -12.13
CA LEU A 236 -22.86 -3.02 -12.58
C LEU A 236 -22.05 -1.85 -12.01
N ALA A 237 -22.64 -0.64 -12.00
CA ALA A 237 -22.04 0.57 -11.43
C ALA A 237 -21.79 0.42 -9.93
N ILE A 238 -22.74 -0.15 -9.19
CA ILE A 238 -22.61 -0.44 -7.76
C ILE A 238 -21.64 -1.60 -7.54
N GLY A 239 -21.75 -2.64 -8.33
CA GLY A 239 -20.97 -3.89 -8.21
C GLY A 239 -21.44 -4.78 -7.06
N LYS A 240 -20.94 -6.01 -7.02
CA LYS A 240 -21.27 -6.99 -5.98
C LYS A 240 -20.90 -6.44 -4.59
N GLY A 241 -21.89 -6.33 -3.71
CA GLY A 241 -21.69 -5.78 -2.35
C GLY A 241 -21.17 -4.33 -2.33
N GLY A 242 -21.45 -3.53 -3.37
CA GLY A 242 -20.97 -2.15 -3.49
C GLY A 242 -19.49 -2.01 -3.81
N GLN A 243 -18.83 -3.06 -4.28
CA GLN A 243 -17.37 -3.08 -4.47
C GLN A 243 -16.92 -2.05 -5.53
N ASN A 244 -17.59 -1.98 -6.68
CA ASN A 244 -17.19 -1.07 -7.75
C ASN A 244 -17.32 0.39 -7.32
N ALA A 245 -18.47 0.77 -6.75
CA ALA A 245 -18.71 2.11 -6.22
C ALA A 245 -17.72 2.47 -5.10
N ARG A 246 -17.50 1.56 -4.13
CA ARG A 246 -16.56 1.78 -3.03
C ARG A 246 -15.12 1.98 -3.50
N LEU A 247 -14.67 1.21 -4.50
CA LEU A 247 -13.35 1.38 -5.09
C LEU A 247 -13.24 2.69 -5.87
N ALA A 248 -14.28 3.09 -6.62
CA ALA A 248 -14.31 4.38 -7.32
C ALA A 248 -14.25 5.56 -6.35
N VAL A 249 -15.03 5.55 -5.26
CA VAL A 249 -14.99 6.56 -4.19
C VAL A 249 -13.58 6.68 -3.60
N LYS A 250 -12.94 5.56 -3.27
CA LYS A 250 -11.57 5.57 -2.72
C LYS A 250 -10.53 6.05 -3.73
N LEU A 251 -10.69 5.69 -5.01
CA LEU A 251 -9.74 6.05 -6.07
C LEU A 251 -9.78 7.55 -6.36
N THR A 252 -10.98 8.12 -6.46
CA THR A 252 -11.21 9.52 -6.83
C THR A 252 -11.15 10.46 -5.63
N ASN A 253 -11.35 9.94 -4.42
CA ASN A 253 -11.53 10.71 -3.19
C ASN A 253 -12.76 11.66 -3.26
N TRP A 254 -13.82 11.21 -3.97
CA TRP A 254 -15.11 11.88 -4.08
C TRP A 254 -16.21 11.02 -3.49
N LYS A 255 -17.23 11.65 -2.91
CA LYS A 255 -18.48 10.98 -2.55
C LYS A 255 -19.31 10.83 -3.82
N ILE A 256 -19.66 9.59 -4.18
CA ILE A 256 -20.38 9.30 -5.41
C ILE A 256 -21.75 8.71 -5.04
N ASP A 257 -22.82 9.40 -5.45
CA ASP A 257 -24.20 8.93 -5.38
C ASP A 257 -24.65 8.43 -6.75
N ILE A 258 -24.90 7.14 -6.85
CA ILE A 258 -25.23 6.48 -8.12
C ILE A 258 -26.73 6.20 -8.16
N LYS A 259 -27.41 6.70 -9.17
CA LYS A 259 -28.83 6.47 -9.41
C LYS A 259 -29.08 5.96 -10.80
N SER A 260 -30.11 5.16 -10.96
CA SER A 260 -30.62 4.84 -12.29
C SER A 260 -31.43 6.00 -12.87
N GLU A 261 -31.59 5.97 -14.17
CA GLU A 261 -32.41 6.98 -14.88
C GLU A 261 -33.83 7.07 -14.30
N THR A 262 -34.49 5.93 -14.05
CA THR A 262 -35.82 5.87 -13.44
C THR A 262 -35.82 6.46 -12.04
N GLN A 263 -34.88 6.08 -11.18
CA GLN A 263 -34.75 6.62 -9.82
C GLN A 263 -34.54 8.14 -9.81
N PHE A 264 -33.75 8.65 -10.76
CA PHE A 264 -33.52 10.08 -10.87
C PHE A 264 -34.77 10.83 -11.31
N ARG A 265 -35.53 10.31 -12.30
CA ARG A 265 -36.80 10.89 -12.74
C ARG A 265 -37.84 10.94 -11.61
N GLU A 266 -37.96 9.87 -10.83
CA GLU A 266 -38.85 9.83 -9.67
C GLU A 266 -38.47 10.87 -8.61
N LEU A 267 -37.17 11.04 -8.36
CA LEU A 267 -36.68 12.02 -7.41
C LEU A 267 -37.02 13.45 -7.87
N MET A 268 -36.78 13.78 -9.12
CA MET A 268 -37.07 15.09 -9.70
C MET A 268 -38.57 15.40 -9.65
N ALA A 269 -39.42 14.42 -10.01
CA ALA A 269 -40.86 14.58 -9.91
C ALA A 269 -41.35 14.81 -8.47
N TYR A 270 -40.75 14.13 -7.50
CA TYR A 270 -41.05 14.33 -6.09
C TYR A 270 -40.64 15.74 -5.61
N GLU A 271 -39.47 16.23 -6.00
CA GLU A 271 -39.00 17.56 -5.63
C GLU A 271 -39.86 18.68 -6.29
N GLU A 272 -40.27 18.51 -7.53
CA GLU A 272 -41.19 19.44 -8.20
C GLU A 272 -42.55 19.52 -7.49
N ASN A 273 -43.13 18.37 -7.14
CA ASN A 273 -44.38 18.31 -6.42
C ASN A 273 -44.28 19.02 -5.04
N LYS A 274 -43.19 18.79 -4.33
CA LYS A 274 -42.93 19.43 -3.04
C LYS A 274 -42.74 20.95 -3.14
N LYS A 275 -42.10 21.43 -4.21
CA LYS A 275 -41.98 22.88 -4.48
C LYS A 275 -43.33 23.50 -4.79
N ASN A 276 -44.15 22.80 -5.61
CA ASN A 276 -45.49 23.25 -5.96
C ASN A 276 -46.44 23.30 -4.77
N GLU A 277 -46.32 22.35 -3.84
CA GLU A 277 -47.07 22.36 -2.57
C GLU A 277 -46.66 23.51 -1.66
N LYS A 278 -45.36 23.79 -1.51
CA LYS A 278 -44.86 24.94 -0.73
C LYS A 278 -45.35 26.26 -1.30
N ASN A 279 -45.25 26.46 -2.61
CA ASN A 279 -45.71 27.70 -3.26
C ASN A 279 -47.24 27.91 -3.15
N LYS A 280 -48.03 26.81 -3.06
CA LYS A 280 -49.49 26.90 -2.82
C LYS A 280 -49.82 27.27 -1.37
N ILE A 281 -48.99 26.90 -0.42
CA ILE A 281 -49.19 27.25 1.00
C ILE A 281 -48.82 28.73 1.24
N GLU A 282 -47.69 29.18 0.68
CA GLU A 282 -47.23 30.58 0.81
C GLU A 282 -48.11 31.59 0.05
N GLY A 283 -48.79 31.17 -1.04
CA GLY A 283 -49.70 32.01 -1.81
C GLY A 283 -51.15 32.09 -1.26
N ASN A 284 -51.48 31.33 -0.19
CA ASN A 284 -52.80 31.42 0.47
C ASN A 284 -52.81 32.26 1.75
N ASP A 285 -51.63 32.82 2.15
CA ASP A 285 -51.51 33.66 3.36
C ASP A 285 -51.43 35.16 2.99
N GLU A 286 -51.67 35.56 1.71
CA GLU A 286 -51.93 36.91 1.27
C GLU A 286 -53.44 37.13 0.96
#